data_8c5aade99c9bf6a45f79c1656d6b368e
#
_entry.id   8c5aade99c9bf6a45f79c1656d6b368e
#
_cell.length_a   1.000
_cell.length_b   1.000
_cell.length_c   1.000
_cell.angle_alpha   90.00
_cell.angle_beta   90.00
_cell.angle_gamma   90.00
#
_symmetry.space_group_name_H-M   'P 1'
#
loop_
_entity.id
_entity.type
_entity.pdbx_description
1 polymer ?
#
loop_
_entity_poly.entity_id
_entity_poly.type
_entity_poly.pdbx_seq_one_letter_code
_entity_poly.pdbx_strand_id
1 'polypeptide(L)'
;MKNKLYTIPFLLLAVAIITTAFYPIDGYERTGIDRLAYLEKIVRDSIPYNRIPPGAYAKTQDIKLRLTGLKDSAVTYMHDDPALQEKISGLFYGLDQSYSLTVVDMTDSLDLKYASRNETRGYQPGSVGKLAILIALFDQLRNICPDDWPARLNLLRYKNVKGGPFAVYDHHTIPIYDIENDRLTKRQTRTDDVFSLYEWVDHMVSVSNNGAASVVYREALLMKVFGNDYFDLTDEEAMKWFEETDRSEVTDLANEVVNEPLRKLGITEDEWRLGGFFTNGGERYVGRKGGSIGSPKGLMKFLISLEQGKVIDSLSSLEMKRLMYMTDRRIRYAHSSRLDSARVYFKSGSFYKCDPSKGACGDYAGNVFNYMNSVIIVEHPGDGPKYMVCLMTNVLRKNSA
;
A
#
# COMPACT_ATOMS: atom_id res chain seq x y z
N MET A 1 -48.43 35.15 34.93
CA MET A 1 -47.46 34.06 34.94
C MET A 1 -46.81 34.01 33.57
N LYS A 2 -45.52 34.43 33.45
CA LYS A 2 -44.82 34.48 32.18
C LYS A 2 -43.88 33.25 32.09
N ASN A 3 -44.17 32.32 31.20
CA ASN A 3 -43.28 31.19 30.90
C ASN A 3 -42.07 31.67 30.12
N LYS A 4 -40.89 31.56 30.73
CA LYS A 4 -39.60 31.71 30.01
C LYS A 4 -39.26 30.38 29.36
N LEU A 5 -39.33 30.31 28.02
CA LEU A 5 -38.68 29.25 27.24
C LEU A 5 -37.17 29.48 27.24
N TYR A 6 -36.43 28.53 27.78
CA TYR A 6 -34.99 28.45 27.62
C TYR A 6 -34.70 27.75 26.28
N THR A 7 -34.22 28.51 25.30
CA THR A 7 -33.63 27.98 24.08
C THR A 7 -32.23 27.50 24.40
N ILE A 8 -31.99 26.20 24.38
CA ILE A 8 -30.67 25.58 24.45
C ILE A 8 -30.08 25.67 23.02
N PRO A 9 -28.92 26.34 22.82
CA PRO A 9 -28.28 26.31 21.54
C PRO A 9 -27.72 24.90 21.30
N PHE A 10 -28.23 24.22 20.27
CA PHE A 10 -27.64 22.98 19.75
C PHE A 10 -26.31 23.35 19.10
N LEU A 11 -25.22 23.14 19.84
CA LEU A 11 -23.86 23.21 19.30
C LEU A 11 -23.67 21.96 18.43
N LEU A 12 -23.83 22.11 17.11
CA LEU A 12 -23.43 21.09 16.14
C LEU A 12 -21.89 20.98 16.18
N LEU A 13 -21.42 20.05 17.02
CA LEU A 13 -20.03 19.63 17.00
C LEU A 13 -19.84 18.84 15.70
N ALA A 14 -19.27 19.48 14.67
CA ALA A 14 -18.79 18.77 13.49
C ALA A 14 -17.62 17.89 13.93
N VAL A 15 -17.91 16.64 14.24
CA VAL A 15 -16.91 15.61 14.50
C VAL A 15 -16.23 15.32 13.18
N ALA A 16 -15.07 15.94 12.95
CA ALA A 16 -14.19 15.55 11.88
C ALA A 16 -13.76 14.10 12.15
N ILE A 17 -14.28 13.16 11.37
CA ILE A 17 -13.83 11.76 11.39
C ILE A 17 -12.39 11.76 10.89
N ILE A 18 -11.44 11.83 11.81
CA ILE A 18 -10.02 11.66 11.51
C ILE A 18 -9.79 10.15 11.44
N THR A 19 -9.83 9.62 10.21
CA THR A 19 -9.49 8.23 9.96
C THR A 19 -7.98 8.09 10.03
N THR A 20 -7.48 7.37 11.00
CA THR A 20 -6.05 7.12 11.21
C THR A 20 -5.71 5.70 10.78
N ALA A 21 -4.63 5.57 10.04
CA ALA A 21 -4.09 4.32 9.54
C ALA A 21 -2.93 3.87 10.41
N PHE A 22 -2.64 2.57 10.45
CA PHE A 22 -1.78 2.02 11.50
C PHE A 22 -0.75 1.02 10.95
N TYR A 23 0.51 1.30 11.03
CA TYR A 23 1.56 0.36 11.40
C TYR A 23 1.20 -0.20 12.79
N PRO A 24 1.72 -1.37 13.24
CA PRO A 24 1.41 -1.87 14.58
C PRO A 24 1.57 -0.81 15.65
N ILE A 25 0.66 -0.81 16.62
CA ILE A 25 0.41 0.29 17.53
C ILE A 25 1.61 0.73 18.39
N ASP A 26 2.56 -0.18 18.61
CA ASP A 26 3.84 0.04 19.30
C ASP A 26 4.99 0.36 18.31
N GLY A 27 4.66 0.79 17.11
CA GLY A 27 5.64 0.93 16.03
C GLY A 27 6.50 2.18 16.09
N TYR A 28 6.12 3.22 16.85
CA TYR A 28 6.85 4.49 16.87
C TYR A 28 8.31 4.31 17.28
N GLU A 29 8.57 3.64 18.41
CA GLU A 29 9.93 3.42 18.90
C GLU A 29 10.82 2.68 17.88
N ARG A 30 10.23 1.81 17.06
CA ARG A 30 10.94 1.04 16.05
C ARG A 30 11.19 1.83 14.78
N THR A 31 10.20 2.60 14.32
CA THR A 31 10.20 3.19 12.96
C THR A 31 10.51 4.68 12.95
N GLY A 32 10.22 5.40 14.04
CA GLY A 32 10.29 6.86 14.07
C GLY A 32 9.17 7.54 13.27
N ILE A 33 8.12 6.83 12.87
CA ILE A 33 6.98 7.41 12.15
C ILE A 33 6.13 8.22 13.12
N ASP A 34 6.20 9.55 13.05
CA ASP A 34 5.65 10.46 14.06
C ASP A 34 4.15 10.29 14.33
N ARG A 35 3.36 10.02 13.29
CA ARG A 35 1.92 9.80 13.48
C ARG A 35 1.58 8.58 14.35
N LEU A 36 2.50 7.62 14.51
CA LEU A 36 2.30 6.47 15.39
C LEU A 36 2.37 6.87 16.87
N ALA A 37 3.17 7.87 17.21
CA ALA A 37 3.17 8.44 18.57
C ALA A 37 1.80 9.03 18.94
N TYR A 38 1.11 9.66 17.99
CA TYR A 38 -0.28 10.10 18.19
C TYR A 38 -1.24 8.95 18.46
N LEU A 39 -1.06 7.84 17.76
CA LEU A 39 -1.90 6.65 17.93
C LEU A 39 -1.68 5.96 19.29
N GLU A 40 -0.44 5.90 19.76
CA GLU A 40 -0.14 5.42 21.11
C GLU A 40 -0.85 6.23 22.18
N LYS A 41 -0.94 7.55 22.02
CA LYS A 41 -1.69 8.42 22.94
C LYS A 41 -3.19 8.12 22.92
N ILE A 42 -3.78 7.84 21.75
CA ILE A 42 -5.19 7.43 21.64
C ILE A 42 -5.43 6.14 22.42
N VAL A 43 -4.57 5.14 22.24
CA VAL A 43 -4.71 3.84 22.89
C VAL A 43 -4.53 3.91 24.40
N ARG A 44 -3.69 4.82 24.89
CA ARG A 44 -3.51 5.09 26.32
C ARG A 44 -4.61 5.98 26.91
N ASP A 45 -5.70 6.22 26.17
CA ASP A 45 -6.81 7.13 26.54
C ASP A 45 -6.37 8.55 26.90
N SER A 46 -5.19 8.95 26.43
CA SER A 46 -4.65 10.30 26.68
C SER A 46 -5.30 11.35 25.77
N ILE A 47 -5.93 10.93 24.67
CA ILE A 47 -6.64 11.78 23.71
C ILE A 47 -8.02 11.18 23.44
N PRO A 48 -9.12 11.96 23.55
CA PRO A 48 -10.46 11.51 23.18
C PRO A 48 -10.52 11.15 21.69
N TYR A 49 -10.93 9.95 21.37
CA TYR A 49 -11.01 9.51 19.97
C TYR A 49 -12.21 8.58 19.72
N ASN A 50 -12.70 8.57 18.47
CA ASN A 50 -13.69 7.58 18.06
C ASN A 50 -13.10 6.17 18.16
N ARG A 51 -13.90 5.23 18.59
CA ARG A 51 -13.50 3.85 18.85
C ARG A 51 -12.75 3.24 17.66
N ILE A 52 -11.50 2.88 17.88
CA ILE A 52 -10.70 2.09 16.96
C ILE A 52 -11.20 0.64 17.03
N PRO A 53 -11.41 -0.06 15.90
CA PRO A 53 -11.86 -1.45 15.92
C PRO A 53 -10.82 -2.36 16.59
N PRO A 54 -11.24 -3.40 17.35
CA PRO A 54 -10.34 -4.26 18.12
C PRO A 54 -9.21 -4.89 17.27
N GLY A 55 -9.48 -5.25 16.02
CA GLY A 55 -8.48 -5.80 15.10
C GLY A 55 -7.36 -4.81 14.73
N ALA A 56 -7.48 -3.55 15.14
CA ALA A 56 -6.50 -2.49 14.92
C ALA A 56 -5.46 -2.35 16.04
N TYR A 57 -5.56 -3.12 17.11
CA TYR A 57 -4.67 -3.02 18.29
C TYR A 57 -3.50 -4.01 18.29
N ALA A 58 -3.16 -4.63 17.15
CA ALA A 58 -2.05 -5.54 17.10
C ALA A 58 -0.71 -4.82 17.37
N LYS A 59 0.13 -5.45 18.14
CA LYS A 59 1.51 -5.04 18.37
C LYS A 59 2.42 -5.62 17.28
N THR A 60 3.61 -5.06 17.13
CA THR A 60 4.64 -5.51 16.18
C THR A 60 4.91 -7.01 16.29
N GLN A 61 4.97 -7.55 17.52
CA GLN A 61 5.18 -8.97 17.78
C GLN A 61 4.01 -9.88 17.40
N ASP A 62 2.80 -9.34 17.28
CA ASP A 62 1.59 -10.10 16.96
C ASP A 62 1.44 -10.37 15.46
N ILE A 63 2.15 -9.60 14.64
CA ILE A 63 2.15 -9.77 13.18
C ILE A 63 3.21 -10.80 12.80
N LYS A 64 2.74 -11.87 12.18
CA LYS A 64 3.58 -13.02 11.79
C LYS A 64 3.26 -13.43 10.36
N LEU A 65 4.23 -14.02 9.69
CA LEU A 65 4.03 -14.72 8.43
C LEU A 65 3.39 -16.09 8.71
N ARG A 66 2.42 -16.48 7.90
CA ARG A 66 1.59 -17.67 8.15
C ARG A 66 2.00 -18.90 7.37
N LEU A 67 2.69 -18.71 6.23
CA LEU A 67 2.98 -19.79 5.28
C LEU A 67 4.46 -20.16 5.21
N THR A 68 5.25 -19.81 6.22
CA THR A 68 6.71 -20.07 6.23
C THR A 68 7.08 -21.57 6.18
N GLY A 69 6.15 -22.44 6.53
CA GLY A 69 6.29 -23.89 6.39
C GLY A 69 6.20 -24.38 4.93
N LEU A 70 5.55 -23.64 4.05
CA LEU A 70 5.36 -24.01 2.66
C LEU A 70 6.58 -23.62 1.81
N LYS A 71 7.19 -24.61 1.15
CA LYS A 71 8.48 -24.41 0.46
C LYS A 71 8.36 -24.25 -1.06
N ASP A 72 7.29 -24.75 -1.66
CA ASP A 72 7.08 -24.67 -3.10
C ASP A 72 6.82 -23.24 -3.58
N SER A 73 6.81 -23.05 -4.89
CA SER A 73 6.46 -21.75 -5.49
C SER A 73 4.98 -21.42 -5.24
N ALA A 74 4.65 -20.11 -5.23
CA ALA A 74 3.28 -19.67 -4.99
C ALA A 74 2.26 -20.34 -5.93
N VAL A 75 2.62 -20.57 -7.19
CA VAL A 75 1.74 -21.17 -8.21
C VAL A 75 1.33 -22.60 -7.86
N THR A 76 2.15 -23.33 -7.12
CA THR A 76 1.84 -24.71 -6.67
C THR A 76 0.59 -24.77 -5.80
N TYR A 77 0.27 -23.67 -5.10
CA TYR A 77 -0.89 -23.59 -4.20
C TYR A 77 -2.11 -22.94 -4.84
N MET A 78 -2.05 -22.62 -6.14
CA MET A 78 -3.12 -21.94 -6.87
C MET A 78 -3.93 -22.91 -7.73
N HIS A 79 -4.50 -23.93 -7.08
CA HIS A 79 -5.39 -24.90 -7.69
C HIS A 79 -6.79 -24.77 -7.11
N ASP A 80 -7.82 -24.73 -7.96
CA ASP A 80 -9.20 -24.50 -7.54
C ASP A 80 -9.68 -25.60 -6.57
N ASP A 81 -10.12 -25.16 -5.37
CA ASP A 81 -10.92 -25.97 -4.46
C ASP A 81 -12.39 -25.91 -4.91
N PRO A 82 -13.03 -27.03 -5.26
CA PRO A 82 -14.38 -27.01 -5.83
C PRO A 82 -15.42 -26.36 -4.94
N ALA A 83 -15.33 -26.55 -3.60
CA ALA A 83 -16.31 -26.02 -2.66
C ALA A 83 -16.14 -24.50 -2.48
N LEU A 84 -14.91 -24.00 -2.44
CA LEU A 84 -14.62 -22.56 -2.40
C LEU A 84 -14.99 -21.92 -3.73
N GLN A 85 -14.69 -22.57 -4.85
CA GLN A 85 -14.98 -22.08 -6.19
C GLN A 85 -16.49 -21.91 -6.44
N GLU A 86 -17.31 -22.85 -5.98
CA GLU A 86 -18.76 -22.75 -6.05
C GLU A 86 -19.28 -21.54 -5.27
N LYS A 87 -18.80 -21.33 -4.02
CA LYS A 87 -19.16 -20.17 -3.19
C LYS A 87 -18.79 -18.86 -3.86
N ILE A 88 -17.57 -18.74 -4.38
CA ILE A 88 -17.08 -17.53 -5.06
C ILE A 88 -17.90 -17.27 -6.33
N SER A 89 -18.16 -18.29 -7.14
CA SER A 89 -18.96 -18.14 -8.35
C SER A 89 -20.37 -17.63 -8.05
N GLY A 90 -21.00 -18.13 -6.98
CA GLY A 90 -22.31 -17.68 -6.52
C GLY A 90 -22.35 -16.20 -6.10
N LEU A 91 -21.30 -15.70 -5.45
CA LEU A 91 -21.22 -14.29 -5.00
C LEU A 91 -21.19 -13.30 -6.17
N PHE A 92 -20.69 -13.69 -7.34
CA PHE A 92 -20.54 -12.83 -8.51
C PHE A 92 -21.58 -13.09 -9.60
N TYR A 93 -22.59 -13.92 -9.32
CA TYR A 93 -23.68 -14.16 -10.27
C TYR A 93 -24.47 -12.87 -10.54
N GLY A 94 -24.64 -12.55 -11.81
CA GLY A 94 -25.36 -11.34 -12.22
C GLY A 94 -24.60 -10.01 -12.06
N LEU A 95 -23.37 -10.04 -11.55
CA LEU A 95 -22.52 -8.86 -11.47
C LEU A 95 -21.79 -8.60 -12.80
N ASP A 96 -21.22 -7.38 -12.92
CA ASP A 96 -20.43 -6.97 -14.09
C ASP A 96 -19.32 -7.97 -14.41
N GLN A 97 -19.12 -8.24 -15.69
CA GLN A 97 -18.12 -9.23 -16.15
C GLN A 97 -16.67 -8.79 -15.94
N SER A 98 -16.44 -7.53 -15.60
CA SER A 98 -15.11 -7.03 -15.26
C SER A 98 -14.64 -7.38 -13.85
N TYR A 99 -15.50 -7.89 -12.98
CA TYR A 99 -15.05 -8.40 -11.69
C TYR A 99 -14.12 -9.57 -11.89
N SER A 100 -12.88 -9.42 -11.45
CA SER A 100 -11.81 -10.42 -11.52
C SER A 100 -11.15 -10.54 -10.17
N LEU A 101 -10.98 -11.76 -9.69
CA LEU A 101 -10.43 -11.97 -8.35
C LEU A 101 -9.71 -13.32 -8.23
N THR A 102 -8.90 -13.38 -7.19
CA THR A 102 -8.36 -14.62 -6.60
C THR A 102 -8.59 -14.58 -5.10
N VAL A 103 -8.91 -15.73 -4.53
CA VAL A 103 -9.09 -15.92 -3.09
C VAL A 103 -8.25 -17.11 -2.65
N VAL A 104 -7.54 -16.97 -1.54
CA VAL A 104 -6.87 -18.08 -0.84
C VAL A 104 -7.39 -18.13 0.58
N ASP A 105 -8.02 -19.23 0.97
CA ASP A 105 -8.26 -19.54 2.37
C ASP A 105 -6.98 -20.21 2.92
N MET A 106 -6.39 -19.59 3.93
CA MET A 106 -5.19 -20.06 4.64
C MET A 106 -5.48 -20.29 6.12
N THR A 107 -6.72 -20.58 6.46
CA THR A 107 -7.14 -20.90 7.84
C THR A 107 -6.37 -22.11 8.35
N ASP A 108 -6.27 -23.13 7.54
CA ASP A 108 -5.23 -24.17 7.68
C ASP A 108 -4.03 -23.77 6.81
N SER A 109 -2.90 -23.48 7.46
CA SER A 109 -1.69 -23.04 6.77
C SER A 109 -0.96 -24.17 6.00
N LEU A 110 -1.39 -25.42 6.16
CA LEU A 110 -0.84 -26.59 5.46
C LEU A 110 -1.75 -27.08 4.32
N ASP A 111 -3.04 -26.69 4.33
CA ASP A 111 -4.04 -27.05 3.33
C ASP A 111 -4.72 -25.79 2.77
N LEU A 112 -4.02 -25.11 1.87
CA LEU A 112 -4.55 -23.89 1.24
C LEU A 112 -5.67 -24.22 0.26
N LYS A 113 -6.77 -23.47 0.32
CA LYS A 113 -7.86 -23.57 -0.65
C LYS A 113 -7.88 -22.33 -1.53
N TYR A 114 -7.92 -22.52 -2.81
CA TYR A 114 -7.88 -21.47 -3.82
C TYR A 114 -9.17 -21.42 -4.62
N ALA A 115 -9.60 -20.24 -4.99
CA ALA A 115 -10.65 -20.04 -5.97
C ALA A 115 -10.39 -18.77 -6.79
N SER A 116 -10.88 -18.72 -8.01
CA SER A 116 -10.61 -17.62 -8.91
C SER A 116 -11.80 -17.25 -9.81
N ARG A 117 -11.74 -16.03 -10.35
CA ARG A 117 -12.60 -15.55 -11.44
C ARG A 117 -11.79 -14.62 -12.31
N ASN A 118 -11.66 -14.92 -13.61
CA ASN A 118 -10.91 -14.12 -14.59
C ASN A 118 -9.51 -13.73 -14.07
N GLU A 119 -8.82 -14.62 -13.41
CA GLU A 119 -7.59 -14.36 -12.64
C GLU A 119 -6.44 -13.78 -13.47
N THR A 120 -6.37 -14.10 -14.75
CA THR A 120 -5.32 -13.66 -15.69
C THR A 120 -5.65 -12.35 -16.40
N ARG A 121 -6.88 -11.80 -16.20
CA ARG A 121 -7.26 -10.57 -16.84
C ARG A 121 -6.45 -9.39 -16.31
N GLY A 122 -5.78 -8.67 -17.23
CA GLY A 122 -4.95 -7.52 -16.90
C GLY A 122 -5.76 -6.24 -16.71
N TYR A 123 -5.36 -5.44 -15.72
CA TYR A 123 -5.94 -4.13 -15.38
C TYR A 123 -4.84 -3.12 -15.11
N GLN A 124 -5.15 -1.82 -15.25
CA GLN A 124 -4.29 -0.77 -14.70
C GLN A 124 -4.38 -0.85 -13.15
N PRO A 125 -3.28 -1.17 -12.44
CA PRO A 125 -3.31 -1.48 -11.01
C PRO A 125 -3.59 -0.25 -10.13
N GLY A 126 -3.43 0.96 -10.67
CA GLY A 126 -3.50 2.18 -9.86
C GLY A 126 -2.51 2.11 -8.69
N SER A 127 -2.96 2.55 -7.53
CA SER A 127 -2.09 2.59 -6.34
C SER A 127 -1.74 1.20 -5.75
N VAL A 128 -2.32 0.09 -6.21
CA VAL A 128 -1.82 -1.25 -5.86
C VAL A 128 -0.41 -1.45 -6.42
N GLY A 129 -0.08 -0.80 -7.53
CA GLY A 129 1.28 -0.80 -8.11
C GLY A 129 2.37 -0.29 -7.16
N LYS A 130 2.03 0.49 -6.13
CA LYS A 130 2.98 0.97 -5.10
C LYS A 130 3.61 -0.17 -4.28
N LEU A 131 2.97 -1.34 -4.25
CA LEU A 131 3.59 -2.53 -3.65
C LEU A 131 4.79 -3.01 -4.45
N ALA A 132 4.85 -2.80 -5.76
CA ALA A 132 6.05 -3.09 -6.55
C ALA A 132 7.22 -2.17 -6.16
N ILE A 133 6.93 -0.89 -5.86
CA ILE A 133 7.94 0.04 -5.33
C ILE A 133 8.42 -0.41 -3.95
N LEU A 134 7.50 -0.85 -3.10
CA LEU A 134 7.86 -1.37 -1.78
C LEU A 134 8.80 -2.59 -1.88
N ILE A 135 8.51 -3.52 -2.79
CA ILE A 135 9.37 -4.67 -3.07
C ILE A 135 10.73 -4.21 -3.58
N ALA A 136 10.77 -3.27 -4.54
CA ALA A 136 12.00 -2.71 -5.09
C ALA A 136 12.88 -2.07 -4.01
N LEU A 137 12.29 -1.28 -3.12
CA LEU A 137 13.02 -0.67 -2.01
C LEU A 137 13.68 -1.74 -1.12
N PHE A 138 12.93 -2.77 -0.72
CA PHE A 138 13.50 -3.84 0.12
C PHE A 138 14.52 -4.72 -0.63
N ASP A 139 14.38 -4.88 -1.96
CA ASP A 139 15.41 -5.54 -2.78
C ASP A 139 16.72 -4.74 -2.76
N GLN A 140 16.63 -3.42 -2.92
CA GLN A 140 17.84 -2.57 -2.88
C GLN A 140 18.43 -2.44 -1.48
N LEU A 141 17.61 -2.34 -0.43
CA LEU A 141 18.09 -2.42 0.96
C LEU A 141 18.84 -3.74 1.22
N ARG A 142 18.36 -4.86 0.66
CA ARG A 142 19.06 -6.15 0.74
C ARG A 142 20.39 -6.13 -0.01
N ASN A 143 20.45 -5.47 -1.17
CA ASN A 143 21.65 -5.41 -1.98
C ASN A 143 22.77 -4.59 -1.31
N ILE A 144 22.44 -3.45 -0.67
CA ILE A 144 23.43 -2.60 0.01
C ILE A 144 23.73 -3.04 1.46
N CYS A 145 22.81 -3.78 2.10
CA CYS A 145 23.00 -4.35 3.46
C CYS A 145 22.60 -5.83 3.45
N PRO A 146 23.37 -6.74 2.82
CA PRO A 146 22.89 -8.09 2.47
C PRO A 146 22.51 -8.94 3.70
N ASP A 147 23.31 -8.97 4.75
CA ASP A 147 23.08 -9.81 5.92
C ASP A 147 22.93 -9.00 7.22
N ASP A 148 22.74 -7.69 7.08
CA ASP A 148 22.60 -6.76 8.21
C ASP A 148 21.20 -6.14 8.25
N TRP A 149 20.27 -6.87 8.87
CA TRP A 149 18.91 -6.38 9.07
C TRP A 149 18.84 -5.11 9.93
N PRO A 150 19.58 -4.99 11.04
CA PRO A 150 19.67 -3.73 11.79
C PRO A 150 20.10 -2.54 10.93
N ALA A 151 21.11 -2.71 10.05
CA ALA A 151 21.53 -1.62 9.15
C ALA A 151 20.42 -1.20 8.18
N ARG A 152 19.63 -2.15 7.63
CA ARG A 152 18.46 -1.83 6.78
C ARG A 152 17.42 -1.02 7.55
N LEU A 153 17.10 -1.41 8.78
CA LEU A 153 16.16 -0.68 9.64
C LEU A 153 16.68 0.71 10.00
N ASN A 154 17.97 0.83 10.30
CA ASN A 154 18.61 2.10 10.60
C ASN A 154 18.55 3.04 9.39
N LEU A 155 18.79 2.53 8.18
CA LEU A 155 18.70 3.30 6.97
C LEU A 155 17.25 3.80 6.74
N LEU A 156 16.25 2.93 6.89
CA LEU A 156 14.85 3.33 6.82
C LEU A 156 14.49 4.42 7.85
N ARG A 157 14.99 4.30 9.08
CA ARG A 157 14.63 5.16 10.20
C ARG A 157 15.36 6.49 10.20
N TYR A 158 16.62 6.53 9.81
CA TYR A 158 17.50 7.69 10.04
C TYR A 158 17.95 8.38 8.75
N LYS A 159 17.82 7.77 7.57
CA LYS A 159 18.06 8.47 6.31
C LYS A 159 16.94 9.46 6.07
N ASN A 160 17.22 10.73 6.30
CA ASN A 160 16.33 11.83 5.94
C ASN A 160 16.40 12.08 4.44
N VAL A 161 15.26 12.16 3.82
CA VAL A 161 15.10 12.29 2.37
C VAL A 161 14.21 13.49 2.07
N LYS A 162 14.71 14.40 1.24
CA LYS A 162 13.95 15.54 0.77
C LYS A 162 13.05 15.14 -0.40
N GLY A 163 11.79 15.58 -0.37
CA GLY A 163 10.82 15.26 -1.41
C GLY A 163 11.21 15.74 -2.81
N GLY A 164 11.71 16.97 -2.89
CA GLY A 164 12.11 17.58 -4.16
C GLY A 164 10.96 17.61 -5.19
N PRO A 165 11.27 17.70 -6.48
CA PRO A 165 10.26 17.72 -7.54
C PRO A 165 9.46 16.43 -7.64
N PHE A 166 9.92 15.31 -7.07
CA PHE A 166 9.23 14.02 -7.09
C PHE A 166 7.99 14.00 -6.20
N ALA A 167 7.97 14.81 -5.12
CA ALA A 167 6.91 14.80 -4.11
C ALA A 167 5.63 15.53 -4.51
N VAL A 168 5.61 16.31 -5.60
CA VAL A 168 4.53 17.26 -5.89
C VAL A 168 3.58 16.82 -7.00
N TYR A 169 2.45 17.55 -7.07
CA TYR A 169 1.31 17.32 -7.95
C TYR A 169 0.53 16.05 -7.60
N ASP A 170 0.21 15.92 -6.31
CA ASP A 170 -0.70 14.92 -5.80
C ASP A 170 -1.83 15.55 -4.97
N HIS A 171 -3.03 15.01 -5.11
CA HIS A 171 -4.21 15.45 -4.35
C HIS A 171 -4.37 14.73 -3.01
N HIS A 172 -3.62 13.63 -2.77
CA HIS A 172 -3.65 12.93 -1.50
C HIS A 172 -2.95 13.74 -0.41
N THR A 173 -3.58 13.83 0.75
CA THR A 173 -2.95 14.43 1.93
C THR A 173 -2.21 13.39 2.75
N ILE A 174 -1.15 13.85 3.41
CA ILE A 174 -0.38 13.07 4.40
C ILE A 174 -0.69 13.58 5.81
N PRO A 175 -0.76 12.70 6.81
CA PRO A 175 -0.84 13.10 8.21
C PRO A 175 0.54 13.57 8.69
N ILE A 176 0.58 14.71 9.33
CA ILE A 176 1.78 15.27 9.98
C ILE A 176 1.45 15.43 11.45
N TYR A 177 2.18 14.75 12.32
CA TYR A 177 2.04 14.89 13.76
C TYR A 177 3.25 15.64 14.33
N ASP A 178 2.95 16.79 14.90
CA ASP A 178 3.90 17.57 15.66
C ASP A 178 3.89 17.03 17.11
N ILE A 179 4.94 16.30 17.49
CA ILE A 179 5.05 15.65 18.79
C ILE A 179 5.19 16.68 19.91
N GLU A 180 5.90 17.79 19.67
CA GLU A 180 6.17 18.81 20.67
C GLU A 180 4.91 19.61 21.02
N ASN A 181 4.12 19.93 19.99
CA ASN A 181 2.89 20.72 20.14
C ASN A 181 1.62 19.85 20.23
N ASP A 182 1.74 18.54 20.21
CA ASP A 182 0.64 17.56 20.26
C ASP A 182 -0.45 17.84 19.21
N ARG A 183 -0.03 18.13 17.97
CA ARG A 183 -0.93 18.57 16.91
C ARG A 183 -0.83 17.69 15.66
N LEU A 184 -1.93 17.00 15.34
CA LEU A 184 -2.07 16.28 14.07
C LEU A 184 -2.70 17.19 13.02
N THR A 185 -2.06 17.29 11.86
CA THR A 185 -2.55 18.04 10.69
C THR A 185 -2.54 17.14 9.46
N LYS A 186 -3.31 17.52 8.43
CA LYS A 186 -3.27 16.83 7.12
C LYS A 186 -3.05 17.87 6.02
N ARG A 187 -2.08 17.63 5.15
CA ARG A 187 -1.78 18.47 3.99
C ARG A 187 -1.20 17.66 2.84
N GLN A 188 -1.13 18.26 1.66
CA GLN A 188 -0.38 17.69 0.54
C GLN A 188 1.12 17.72 0.82
N THR A 189 1.88 16.83 0.16
CA THR A 189 3.34 16.85 0.14
C THR A 189 3.88 18.08 -0.58
N ARG A 190 5.08 18.53 -0.19
CA ARG A 190 5.78 19.69 -0.72
C ARG A 190 7.19 19.31 -1.17
N THR A 191 7.80 20.17 -1.98
CA THR A 191 9.19 19.97 -2.45
C THR A 191 10.23 20.09 -1.35
N ASP A 192 9.94 20.88 -0.31
CA ASP A 192 10.80 21.11 0.84
C ASP A 192 10.56 20.15 2.02
N ASP A 193 9.60 19.25 1.90
CA ASP A 193 9.38 18.21 2.91
C ASP A 193 10.60 17.31 3.05
N VAL A 194 11.02 17.12 4.28
CA VAL A 194 12.10 16.19 4.65
C VAL A 194 11.53 15.22 5.68
N PHE A 195 11.51 13.95 5.33
CA PHE A 195 11.05 12.86 6.20
C PHE A 195 12.07 11.73 6.21
N SER A 196 12.03 10.90 7.22
CA SER A 196 12.75 9.63 7.19
C SER A 196 12.25 8.77 6.01
N LEU A 197 13.10 7.88 5.51
CA LEU A 197 12.68 6.95 4.46
C LEU A 197 11.48 6.10 4.91
N TYR A 198 11.41 5.75 6.21
CA TYR A 198 10.25 5.05 6.78
C TYR A 198 8.95 5.85 6.69
N GLU A 199 9.00 7.14 6.96
CA GLU A 199 7.79 7.99 6.85
C GLU A 199 7.35 8.15 5.41
N TRP A 200 8.28 8.30 4.46
CA TRP A 200 7.94 8.29 3.04
C TRP A 200 7.26 6.99 2.61
N VAL A 201 7.78 5.85 3.06
CA VAL A 201 7.17 4.53 2.81
C VAL A 201 5.79 4.44 3.44
N ASP A 202 5.63 4.92 4.67
CA ASP A 202 4.33 4.95 5.33
C ASP A 202 3.31 5.81 4.58
N HIS A 203 3.68 7.01 4.18
CA HIS A 203 2.82 7.88 3.37
C HIS A 203 2.45 7.24 2.01
N MET A 204 3.35 6.49 1.40
CA MET A 204 3.09 5.74 0.17
C MET A 204 2.08 4.61 0.39
N VAL A 205 2.24 3.82 1.43
CA VAL A 205 1.43 2.61 1.65
C VAL A 205 0.12 2.96 2.35
N SER A 206 0.16 3.73 3.44
CA SER A 206 -0.97 3.95 4.34
C SER A 206 -2.00 4.93 3.75
N VAL A 207 -1.61 6.12 3.38
CA VAL A 207 -2.53 7.12 2.78
C VAL A 207 -2.51 7.12 1.25
N SER A 208 -1.65 6.29 0.67
CA SER A 208 -1.57 6.12 -0.78
C SER A 208 -1.10 7.37 -1.54
N ASN A 209 -0.28 8.23 -0.89
CA ASN A 209 0.25 9.45 -1.51
C ASN A 209 1.13 9.12 -2.72
N ASN A 210 0.92 9.82 -3.86
CA ASN A 210 1.66 9.58 -5.10
C ASN A 210 3.03 10.26 -5.07
N GLY A 211 3.13 11.43 -4.41
CA GLY A 211 4.41 12.10 -4.18
C GLY A 211 5.36 11.20 -3.40
N ALA A 212 4.88 10.65 -2.28
CA ALA A 212 5.65 9.70 -1.49
C ALA A 212 6.05 8.45 -2.31
N ALA A 213 5.15 7.94 -3.16
CA ALA A 213 5.48 6.82 -4.04
C ALA A 213 6.61 7.16 -5.02
N SER A 214 6.58 8.36 -5.60
CA SER A 214 7.65 8.81 -6.50
C SER A 214 8.97 9.04 -5.77
N VAL A 215 8.94 9.54 -4.53
CA VAL A 215 10.14 9.69 -3.70
C VAL A 215 10.73 8.32 -3.35
N VAL A 216 9.93 7.38 -2.85
CA VAL A 216 10.41 6.02 -2.51
C VAL A 216 10.96 5.29 -3.74
N TYR A 217 10.33 5.47 -4.91
CA TYR A 217 10.81 4.88 -6.17
C TYR A 217 12.17 5.48 -6.57
N ARG A 218 12.32 6.82 -6.44
CA ARG A 218 13.61 7.50 -6.64
C ARG A 218 14.69 6.92 -5.73
N GLU A 219 14.42 6.74 -4.45
CA GLU A 219 15.40 6.23 -3.50
C GLU A 219 15.81 4.78 -3.84
N ALA A 220 14.87 3.92 -4.23
CA ALA A 220 15.21 2.58 -4.70
C ALA A 220 16.12 2.61 -5.94
N LEU A 221 15.87 3.53 -6.88
CA LEU A 221 16.73 3.73 -8.05
C LEU A 221 18.12 4.24 -7.66
N LEU A 222 18.20 5.22 -6.78
CA LEU A 222 19.48 5.76 -6.30
C LEU A 222 20.30 4.69 -5.56
N MET A 223 19.67 3.85 -4.71
CA MET A 223 20.34 2.71 -4.07
C MET A 223 20.94 1.75 -5.11
N LYS A 224 20.21 1.45 -6.22
CA LYS A 224 20.73 0.60 -7.30
C LYS A 224 21.93 1.22 -7.99
N VAL A 225 21.91 2.52 -8.23
CA VAL A 225 22.94 3.23 -8.98
C VAL A 225 24.20 3.43 -8.15
N PHE A 226 24.04 3.90 -6.91
CA PHE A 226 25.15 4.30 -6.05
C PHE A 226 25.64 3.17 -5.11
N GLY A 227 24.85 2.10 -4.94
CA GLY A 227 25.25 1.01 -4.04
C GLY A 227 25.58 1.52 -2.65
N ASN A 228 26.78 1.23 -2.14
CA ASN A 228 27.21 1.66 -0.80
C ASN A 228 27.40 3.17 -0.67
N ASP A 229 27.69 3.88 -1.78
CA ASP A 229 27.83 5.34 -1.74
C ASP A 229 26.49 6.05 -1.45
N TYR A 230 25.38 5.33 -1.56
CA TYR A 230 24.06 5.86 -1.20
C TYR A 230 23.96 6.33 0.26
N PHE A 231 24.73 5.76 1.18
CA PHE A 231 24.69 6.18 2.59
C PHE A 231 25.04 7.65 2.79
N ASP A 232 26.02 8.14 2.03
CA ASP A 232 26.55 9.49 2.12
C ASP A 232 26.02 10.41 1.00
N LEU A 233 25.20 9.86 0.08
CA LEU A 233 24.66 10.60 -1.07
C LEU A 233 23.82 11.79 -0.58
N THR A 234 24.17 12.98 -1.07
CA THR A 234 23.43 14.22 -0.83
C THR A 234 22.30 14.43 -1.83
N ASP A 235 21.32 15.26 -1.47
CA ASP A 235 20.22 15.62 -2.40
C ASP A 235 20.75 16.31 -3.67
N GLU A 236 21.80 17.14 -3.56
CA GLU A 236 22.43 17.83 -4.68
C GLU A 236 23.08 16.85 -5.64
N GLU A 237 23.85 15.89 -5.14
CA GLU A 237 24.51 14.85 -5.97
C GLU A 237 23.45 13.95 -6.65
N ALA A 238 22.41 13.57 -5.93
CA ALA A 238 21.31 12.79 -6.48
C ALA A 238 20.60 13.55 -7.62
N MET A 239 20.30 14.83 -7.45
CA MET A 239 19.65 15.63 -8.48
C MET A 239 20.57 15.89 -9.66
N LYS A 240 21.86 16.13 -9.42
CA LYS A 240 22.88 16.27 -10.47
C LYS A 240 22.96 15.03 -11.34
N TRP A 241 22.95 13.83 -10.74
CA TRP A 241 22.94 12.58 -11.50
C TRP A 241 21.71 12.49 -12.42
N PHE A 242 20.50 12.85 -11.97
CA PHE A 242 19.29 12.87 -12.80
C PHE A 242 19.36 13.90 -13.94
N GLU A 243 20.09 15.01 -13.77
CA GLU A 243 20.23 16.06 -14.77
C GLU A 243 21.29 15.74 -15.81
N GLU A 244 22.35 15.03 -15.42
CA GLU A 244 23.50 14.72 -16.28
C GLU A 244 23.37 13.36 -17.02
N THR A 245 22.56 12.43 -16.49
CA THR A 245 22.36 11.10 -17.08
C THR A 245 21.30 11.13 -18.17
N ASP A 246 21.55 10.41 -19.28
CA ASP A 246 20.56 10.30 -20.34
C ASP A 246 19.22 9.76 -19.82
N ARG A 247 18.14 10.45 -20.16
CA ARG A 247 16.80 10.10 -19.66
C ARG A 247 16.35 8.69 -20.06
N SER A 248 16.81 8.16 -21.20
CA SER A 248 16.50 6.79 -21.62
C SER A 248 17.19 5.79 -20.72
N GLU A 249 18.45 6.02 -20.38
CA GLU A 249 19.22 5.20 -19.44
C GLU A 249 18.56 5.19 -18.04
N VAL A 250 18.24 6.38 -17.51
CA VAL A 250 17.51 6.50 -16.22
C VAL A 250 16.18 5.74 -16.26
N THR A 251 15.47 5.80 -17.40
CA THR A 251 14.19 5.11 -17.58
C THR A 251 14.36 3.59 -17.57
N ASP A 252 15.40 3.07 -18.20
CA ASP A 252 15.68 1.64 -18.25
C ASP A 252 16.07 1.11 -16.88
N LEU A 253 16.96 1.81 -16.17
CA LEU A 253 17.34 1.49 -14.78
C LEU A 253 16.13 1.52 -13.82
N ALA A 254 15.29 2.54 -13.94
CA ALA A 254 14.07 2.63 -13.12
C ALA A 254 13.11 1.47 -13.41
N ASN A 255 12.92 1.12 -14.67
CA ASN A 255 12.08 0.00 -15.06
C ASN A 255 12.61 -1.34 -14.53
N GLU A 256 13.92 -1.53 -14.61
CA GLU A 256 14.61 -2.72 -14.09
C GLU A 256 14.44 -2.82 -12.57
N VAL A 257 14.74 -1.77 -11.81
CA VAL A 257 14.72 -1.81 -10.33
C VAL A 257 13.37 -2.19 -9.78
N VAL A 258 12.27 -1.81 -10.43
CA VAL A 258 10.93 -2.08 -9.92
C VAL A 258 10.34 -3.39 -10.43
N ASN A 259 10.74 -3.87 -11.61
CA ASN A 259 10.14 -5.05 -12.22
C ASN A 259 10.97 -6.34 -12.05
N GLU A 260 12.29 -6.24 -11.97
CA GLU A 260 13.15 -7.41 -11.79
C GLU A 260 12.81 -8.21 -10.51
N PRO A 261 12.60 -7.58 -9.34
CA PRO A 261 12.21 -8.32 -8.13
C PRO A 261 10.89 -9.08 -8.29
N LEU A 262 9.96 -8.58 -9.11
CA LEU A 262 8.72 -9.31 -9.43
C LEU A 262 9.01 -10.56 -10.27
N ARG A 263 9.96 -10.49 -11.21
CA ARG A 263 10.38 -11.67 -12.01
C ARG A 263 11.00 -12.74 -11.15
N LYS A 264 11.79 -12.35 -10.14
CA LYS A 264 12.38 -13.29 -9.14
C LYS A 264 11.30 -14.07 -8.37
N LEU A 265 10.09 -13.52 -8.22
CA LEU A 265 8.92 -14.19 -7.61
C LEU A 265 8.12 -15.06 -8.59
N GLY A 266 8.56 -15.23 -9.85
CA GLY A 266 7.83 -15.95 -10.88
C GLY A 266 6.58 -15.21 -11.38
N ILE A 267 6.49 -13.91 -11.16
CA ILE A 267 5.41 -13.06 -11.69
C ILE A 267 5.84 -12.55 -13.06
N THR A 268 5.08 -12.84 -14.12
CA THR A 268 5.41 -12.45 -15.49
C THR A 268 5.08 -10.97 -15.75
N GLU A 269 5.57 -10.43 -16.88
CA GLU A 269 5.28 -9.05 -17.29
C GLU A 269 3.78 -8.81 -17.51
N ASP A 270 3.07 -9.80 -18.04
CA ASP A 270 1.63 -9.71 -18.28
C ASP A 270 0.80 -9.87 -17.00
N GLU A 271 1.38 -10.47 -15.97
CA GLU A 271 0.71 -10.64 -14.68
C GLU A 271 0.87 -9.40 -13.79
N TRP A 272 2.08 -8.80 -13.73
CA TRP A 272 2.31 -7.55 -13.01
C TRP A 272 3.60 -6.86 -13.46
N ARG A 273 3.47 -5.61 -13.86
CA ARG A 273 4.58 -4.69 -14.12
C ARG A 273 4.18 -3.25 -13.79
N LEU A 274 5.16 -2.42 -13.49
CA LEU A 274 5.01 -0.98 -13.30
C LEU A 274 5.79 -0.25 -14.41
N GLY A 275 5.12 0.65 -15.14
CA GLY A 275 5.66 1.30 -16.34
C GLY A 275 6.08 2.75 -16.16
N GLY A 276 6.07 3.30 -14.94
CA GLY A 276 6.47 4.70 -14.69
C GLY A 276 6.20 5.19 -13.29
N PHE A 277 6.57 6.44 -13.05
CA PHE A 277 6.38 7.14 -11.79
C PHE A 277 4.93 7.52 -11.54
N PHE A 278 4.61 7.97 -10.32
CA PHE A 278 3.26 8.32 -9.90
C PHE A 278 2.96 9.82 -9.95
N THR A 279 3.96 10.66 -10.24
CA THR A 279 3.81 12.11 -10.36
C THR A 279 4.45 12.64 -11.63
N ASN A 280 3.87 13.70 -12.19
CA ASN A 280 4.47 14.39 -13.34
C ASN A 280 5.86 14.97 -12.99
N GLY A 281 6.11 15.30 -11.72
CA GLY A 281 7.42 15.75 -11.25
C GLY A 281 8.49 14.68 -11.43
N GLY A 282 8.21 13.42 -11.05
CA GLY A 282 9.09 12.28 -11.28
C GLY A 282 9.24 11.95 -12.76
N GLU A 283 8.17 12.04 -13.55
CA GLU A 283 8.19 11.76 -15.00
C GLU A 283 9.01 12.76 -15.83
N ARG A 284 9.40 13.90 -15.27
CA ARG A 284 10.35 14.82 -15.94
C ARG A 284 11.73 14.19 -16.09
N TYR A 285 12.16 13.46 -15.07
CA TYR A 285 13.50 12.84 -15.02
C TYR A 285 13.48 11.41 -15.56
N VAL A 286 12.38 10.70 -15.35
CA VAL A 286 12.24 9.29 -15.70
C VAL A 286 11.09 9.13 -16.67
N GLY A 287 11.36 8.60 -17.85
CA GLY A 287 10.33 8.33 -18.86
C GLY A 287 9.40 7.19 -18.45
N ARG A 288 8.36 6.98 -19.25
CA ARG A 288 7.51 5.79 -19.15
C ARG A 288 8.02 4.70 -20.09
N LYS A 289 8.09 3.47 -19.61
CA LYS A 289 8.41 2.31 -20.43
C LYS A 289 7.29 1.27 -20.33
N GLY A 290 6.52 1.17 -21.39
CA GLY A 290 5.30 0.37 -21.39
C GLY A 290 4.21 0.95 -20.48
N GLY A 291 3.11 0.22 -20.33
CA GLY A 291 2.04 0.55 -19.40
C GLY A 291 2.15 -0.26 -18.10
N SER A 292 1.63 0.28 -17.00
CA SER A 292 1.45 -0.53 -15.80
C SER A 292 0.28 -1.49 -15.99
N ILE A 293 0.48 -2.74 -15.58
CA ILE A 293 -0.54 -3.79 -15.60
C ILE A 293 -0.48 -4.57 -14.29
N GLY A 294 -1.61 -5.10 -13.86
CA GLY A 294 -1.73 -6.06 -12.79
C GLY A 294 -2.85 -7.04 -13.09
N SER A 295 -2.71 -8.27 -12.64
CA SER A 295 -3.77 -9.28 -12.69
C SER A 295 -4.00 -9.84 -11.28
N PRO A 296 -5.21 -10.33 -10.95
CA PRO A 296 -5.44 -10.99 -9.67
C PRO A 296 -4.45 -12.12 -9.40
N LYS A 297 -4.06 -12.88 -10.44
CA LYS A 297 -3.10 -13.98 -10.35
C LYS A 297 -1.71 -13.50 -9.94
N GLY A 298 -1.18 -12.48 -10.62
CA GLY A 298 0.14 -11.94 -10.30
C GLY A 298 0.20 -11.35 -8.89
N LEU A 299 -0.86 -10.64 -8.47
CA LEU A 299 -0.97 -10.09 -7.12
C LEU A 299 -1.10 -11.19 -6.06
N MET A 300 -1.80 -12.30 -6.34
CA MET A 300 -1.90 -13.42 -5.40
C MET A 300 -0.58 -14.18 -5.27
N LYS A 301 0.19 -14.33 -6.34
CA LYS A 301 1.56 -14.87 -6.26
C LYS A 301 2.42 -14.06 -5.29
N PHE A 302 2.30 -12.74 -5.33
CA PHE A 302 2.99 -11.87 -4.38
C PHE A 302 2.51 -12.11 -2.94
N LEU A 303 1.19 -12.15 -2.68
CA LEU A 303 0.68 -12.34 -1.31
C LEU A 303 1.08 -13.69 -0.71
N ILE A 304 1.02 -14.77 -1.50
CA ILE A 304 1.49 -16.09 -1.06
C ILE A 304 2.99 -16.03 -0.75
N SER A 305 3.80 -15.47 -1.65
CA SER A 305 5.24 -15.32 -1.45
C SER A 305 5.57 -14.46 -0.22
N LEU A 306 4.78 -13.41 0.03
CA LEU A 306 4.90 -12.57 1.21
C LEU A 306 4.70 -13.40 2.48
N GLU A 307 3.61 -14.16 2.56
CA GLU A 307 3.29 -14.99 3.71
C GLU A 307 4.25 -16.17 3.89
N GLN A 308 4.89 -16.63 2.82
CA GLN A 308 5.98 -17.62 2.87
C GLN A 308 7.31 -17.04 3.36
N GLY A 309 7.44 -15.70 3.45
CA GLY A 309 8.71 -15.04 3.76
C GLY A 309 9.72 -15.07 2.60
N LYS A 310 9.25 -15.16 1.37
CA LYS A 310 10.05 -15.28 0.14
C LYS A 310 10.17 -13.98 -0.66
N VAL A 311 9.46 -12.92 -0.27
CA VAL A 311 9.65 -11.61 -0.91
C VAL A 311 10.92 -11.00 -0.36
N ILE A 312 11.99 -11.08 -1.11
CA ILE A 312 13.36 -10.72 -0.77
C ILE A 312 13.95 -11.68 0.27
N ASP A 313 13.50 -11.59 1.50
CA ASP A 313 13.80 -12.51 2.63
C ASP A 313 12.67 -12.45 3.67
N SER A 314 12.75 -13.31 4.68
CA SER A 314 11.69 -13.42 5.70
C SER A 314 11.51 -12.15 6.53
N LEU A 315 12.59 -11.40 6.81
CA LEU A 315 12.54 -10.18 7.60
C LEU A 315 11.94 -9.04 6.76
N SER A 316 12.34 -8.92 5.50
CA SER A 316 11.75 -7.97 4.55
C SER A 316 10.27 -8.24 4.30
N SER A 317 9.89 -9.52 4.11
CA SER A 317 8.49 -9.94 3.95
C SER A 317 7.65 -9.56 5.17
N LEU A 318 8.16 -9.83 6.37
CA LEU A 318 7.46 -9.49 7.62
C LEU A 318 7.29 -7.98 7.77
N GLU A 319 8.30 -7.19 7.43
CA GLU A 319 8.24 -5.74 7.53
C GLU A 319 7.28 -5.14 6.49
N MET A 320 7.29 -5.64 5.25
CA MET A 320 6.29 -5.25 4.24
C MET A 320 4.86 -5.58 4.72
N LYS A 321 4.64 -6.74 5.35
CA LYS A 321 3.35 -7.09 5.94
C LYS A 321 2.94 -6.11 7.04
N ARG A 322 3.88 -5.69 7.92
CA ARG A 322 3.62 -4.67 8.95
C ARG A 322 3.24 -3.32 8.35
N LEU A 323 3.91 -2.89 7.27
CA LEU A 323 3.58 -1.67 6.55
C LEU A 323 2.21 -1.71 5.86
N MET A 324 1.73 -2.90 5.46
CA MET A 324 0.38 -3.10 4.92
C MET A 324 -0.69 -3.17 6.01
N TYR A 325 -0.33 -3.35 7.28
CA TYR A 325 -1.27 -3.46 8.37
C TYR A 325 -2.02 -2.15 8.58
N MET A 326 -3.34 -2.22 8.47
CA MET A 326 -4.23 -1.12 8.79
C MET A 326 -3.95 0.22 8.08
N THR A 327 -3.90 0.20 6.76
CA THR A 327 -3.82 1.46 6.02
C THR A 327 -5.04 2.36 6.28
N ASP A 328 -4.88 3.68 6.17
CA ASP A 328 -5.96 4.68 6.29
C ASP A 328 -7.16 4.34 5.39
N ARG A 329 -6.90 3.63 4.30
CA ARG A 329 -7.91 3.21 3.34
C ARG A 329 -8.75 2.01 3.80
N ARG A 330 -8.37 1.31 4.89
CA ARG A 330 -9.18 0.21 5.43
C ARG A 330 -10.62 0.63 5.71
N ILE A 331 -10.81 1.75 6.36
CA ILE A 331 -12.15 2.26 6.72
C ILE A 331 -13.00 2.50 5.47
N ARG A 332 -12.38 2.84 4.35
CA ARG A 332 -13.07 3.10 3.09
C ARG A 332 -13.47 1.83 2.33
N TYR A 333 -12.63 0.78 2.36
CA TYR A 333 -12.78 -0.39 1.49
C TYR A 333 -12.97 -1.70 2.25
N ALA A 334 -12.63 -1.75 3.52
CA ALA A 334 -12.70 -2.94 4.37
C ALA A 334 -13.30 -2.60 5.76
N HIS A 335 -14.40 -1.87 5.76
CA HIS A 335 -15.08 -1.35 6.97
C HIS A 335 -16.26 -2.19 7.43
N SER A 336 -16.47 -3.38 6.88
CA SER A 336 -17.54 -4.27 7.36
C SER A 336 -17.36 -4.57 8.84
N SER A 337 -18.42 -4.47 9.63
CA SER A 337 -18.39 -4.81 11.06
C SER A 337 -17.93 -6.24 11.33
N ARG A 338 -18.07 -7.14 10.35
CA ARG A 338 -17.53 -8.50 10.44
C ARG A 338 -16.00 -8.54 10.49
N LEU A 339 -15.32 -7.48 10.09
CA LEU A 339 -13.86 -7.35 10.11
C LEU A 339 -13.35 -6.59 11.35
N ASP A 340 -14.21 -6.11 12.24
CA ASP A 340 -13.81 -5.26 13.37
C ASP A 340 -12.79 -5.93 14.29
N SER A 341 -12.91 -7.24 14.51
CA SER A 341 -11.95 -8.02 15.31
C SER A 341 -10.76 -8.55 14.51
N ALA A 342 -10.80 -8.47 13.17
CA ALA A 342 -9.78 -9.02 12.31
C ALA A 342 -8.60 -8.07 12.14
N ARG A 343 -7.39 -8.61 12.06
CA ARG A 343 -6.23 -7.90 11.53
C ARG A 343 -6.37 -7.84 10.02
N VAL A 344 -6.21 -6.63 9.47
CA VAL A 344 -6.39 -6.39 8.05
C VAL A 344 -5.12 -5.74 7.50
N TYR A 345 -4.53 -6.38 6.52
CA TYR A 345 -3.38 -5.88 5.76
C TYR A 345 -3.87 -5.54 4.36
N PHE A 346 -3.68 -4.31 3.93
CA PHE A 346 -4.48 -3.81 2.82
C PHE A 346 -3.73 -2.81 1.94
N LYS A 347 -3.97 -2.90 0.61
CA LYS A 347 -3.64 -1.83 -0.34
C LYS A 347 -4.71 -1.72 -1.40
N SER A 348 -5.23 -0.51 -1.60
CA SER A 348 -6.18 -0.21 -2.67
C SER A 348 -5.53 0.54 -3.83
N GLY A 349 -6.20 0.55 -4.96
CA GLY A 349 -5.89 1.38 -6.12
C GLY A 349 -7.15 1.74 -6.90
N SER A 350 -7.26 3.02 -7.25
CA SER A 350 -8.30 3.53 -8.14
C SER A 350 -7.64 4.27 -9.30
N PHE A 351 -8.20 4.12 -10.48
CA PHE A 351 -7.79 4.89 -11.64
C PHE A 351 -8.97 5.01 -12.61
N TYR A 352 -9.37 6.23 -12.96
CA TYR A 352 -10.54 6.43 -13.81
C TYR A 352 -10.31 7.52 -14.86
N LYS A 353 -11.10 7.48 -15.91
CA LYS A 353 -11.14 8.50 -16.94
C LYS A 353 -12.59 8.84 -17.30
N CYS A 354 -12.88 10.12 -17.30
CA CYS A 354 -14.13 10.68 -17.78
C CYS A 354 -13.94 11.29 -19.18
N ASP A 355 -14.90 11.00 -20.06
CA ASP A 355 -15.08 11.67 -21.33
C ASP A 355 -16.42 12.44 -21.27
N PRO A 356 -16.39 13.77 -21.16
CA PRO A 356 -17.61 14.58 -21.05
C PRO A 356 -18.58 14.41 -22.24
N SER A 357 -18.08 14.05 -23.42
CA SER A 357 -18.91 13.79 -24.61
C SER A 357 -19.82 12.57 -24.45
N LYS A 358 -19.47 11.64 -23.55
CA LYS A 358 -20.25 10.45 -23.18
C LYS A 358 -21.16 10.67 -21.98
N GLY A 359 -21.31 11.92 -21.53
CA GLY A 359 -22.08 12.33 -20.37
C GLY A 359 -21.24 12.60 -19.13
N ALA A 360 -21.81 13.30 -18.15
CA ALA A 360 -21.14 13.68 -16.91
C ALA A 360 -20.70 12.45 -16.10
N CYS A 361 -19.55 12.58 -15.42
CA CYS A 361 -19.07 11.63 -14.43
C CYS A 361 -19.11 12.26 -13.03
N GLY A 362 -19.33 11.44 -12.00
CA GLY A 362 -19.00 11.79 -10.63
C GLY A 362 -17.54 11.51 -10.32
N ASP A 363 -17.10 11.95 -9.14
CA ASP A 363 -15.76 11.60 -8.64
C ASP A 363 -15.58 10.08 -8.56
N TYR A 364 -14.45 9.58 -9.05
CA TYR A 364 -14.14 8.16 -9.11
C TYR A 364 -15.19 7.29 -9.83
N ALA A 365 -15.92 7.87 -10.79
CA ALA A 365 -17.00 7.20 -11.53
C ALA A 365 -16.82 7.37 -13.05
N GLY A 366 -15.67 6.97 -13.58
CA GLY A 366 -15.29 7.12 -14.98
C GLY A 366 -16.22 6.41 -15.96
N ASN A 367 -16.37 6.96 -17.17
CA ASN A 367 -17.18 6.41 -18.24
C ASN A 367 -16.38 5.90 -19.45
N VAL A 368 -15.03 6.01 -19.40
CA VAL A 368 -14.11 5.42 -20.39
C VAL A 368 -13.45 4.18 -19.80
N PHE A 369 -12.89 4.32 -18.61
CA PHE A 369 -12.48 3.24 -17.72
C PHE A 369 -12.64 3.69 -16.28
N ASN A 370 -12.80 2.72 -15.38
CA ASN A 370 -13.05 2.98 -13.98
C ASN A 370 -12.57 1.80 -13.13
N TYR A 371 -11.26 1.74 -12.90
CA TYR A 371 -10.61 0.66 -12.17
C TYR A 371 -10.73 0.88 -10.66
N MET A 372 -11.16 -0.17 -9.97
CA MET A 372 -11.07 -0.31 -8.53
C MET A 372 -10.36 -1.63 -8.23
N ASN A 373 -9.24 -1.55 -7.55
CA ASN A 373 -8.38 -2.68 -7.28
C ASN A 373 -8.03 -2.73 -5.78
N SER A 374 -7.92 -3.92 -5.24
CA SER A 374 -7.46 -4.11 -3.86
C SER A 374 -6.76 -5.44 -3.68
N VAL A 375 -5.78 -5.45 -2.79
CA VAL A 375 -5.19 -6.64 -2.20
C VAL A 375 -5.38 -6.58 -0.70
N ILE A 376 -5.77 -7.71 -0.10
CA ILE A 376 -6.08 -7.80 1.32
C ILE A 376 -5.64 -9.14 1.88
N ILE A 377 -5.06 -9.11 3.07
CA ILE A 377 -4.91 -10.27 3.95
C ILE A 377 -5.77 -10.01 5.17
N VAL A 378 -6.59 -10.97 5.56
CA VAL A 378 -7.47 -10.89 6.72
C VAL A 378 -7.15 -12.03 7.66
N GLU A 379 -6.94 -11.70 8.93
CA GLU A 379 -6.69 -12.67 9.99
C GLU A 379 -7.67 -12.44 11.15
N HIS A 380 -8.69 -13.27 11.25
CA HIS A 380 -9.54 -13.28 12.44
C HIS A 380 -8.82 -13.88 13.64
N PRO A 381 -9.16 -13.45 14.88
CA PRO A 381 -8.53 -13.97 16.08
C PRO A 381 -8.87 -15.46 16.31
N GLY A 382 -8.02 -16.14 17.08
CA GLY A 382 -8.18 -17.56 17.43
C GLY A 382 -8.20 -18.45 16.19
N ASP A 383 -9.13 -19.39 16.15
CA ASP A 383 -9.37 -20.32 15.02
C ASP A 383 -10.25 -19.73 13.92
N GLY A 384 -10.54 -18.43 14.00
CA GLY A 384 -11.32 -17.75 12.96
C GLY A 384 -10.64 -17.75 11.60
N PRO A 385 -11.41 -17.50 10.52
CA PRO A 385 -10.91 -17.61 9.16
C PRO A 385 -9.75 -16.66 8.88
N LYS A 386 -8.78 -17.14 8.13
CA LYS A 386 -7.62 -16.37 7.65
C LYS A 386 -7.56 -16.53 6.14
N TYR A 387 -7.57 -15.45 5.41
CA TYR A 387 -7.64 -15.51 3.96
C TYR A 387 -7.01 -14.30 3.27
N MET A 388 -6.70 -14.47 2.00
CA MET A 388 -6.18 -13.43 1.11
C MET A 388 -7.13 -13.24 -0.07
N VAL A 389 -7.31 -11.99 -0.51
CA VAL A 389 -8.10 -11.65 -1.70
C VAL A 389 -7.37 -10.61 -2.55
N CYS A 390 -7.29 -10.86 -3.85
CA CYS A 390 -6.94 -9.85 -4.84
C CYS A 390 -8.16 -9.60 -5.72
N LEU A 391 -8.68 -8.37 -5.72
CA LEU A 391 -9.84 -7.97 -6.49
C LEU A 391 -9.47 -6.85 -7.46
N MET A 392 -9.84 -7.02 -8.72
CA MET A 392 -9.66 -6.00 -9.76
C MET A 392 -10.93 -5.87 -10.60
N THR A 393 -11.31 -4.63 -10.92
CA THR A 393 -12.55 -4.34 -11.63
C THR A 393 -12.41 -3.18 -12.61
N ASN A 394 -13.33 -3.09 -13.57
CA ASN A 394 -13.51 -1.93 -14.44
C ASN A 394 -15.01 -1.66 -14.65
N VAL A 395 -15.71 -1.35 -13.56
CA VAL A 395 -17.17 -1.09 -13.62
C VAL A 395 -17.40 0.39 -13.86
N LEU A 396 -17.84 0.72 -15.08
CA LEU A 396 -18.07 2.12 -15.49
C LEU A 396 -19.17 2.79 -14.67
N ARG A 397 -19.00 4.10 -14.44
CA ARG A 397 -20.00 4.98 -13.77
C ARG A 397 -20.36 4.59 -12.33
N LYS A 398 -19.65 3.62 -11.74
CA LYS A 398 -19.83 3.24 -10.34
C LYS A 398 -18.68 3.81 -9.52
N ASN A 399 -18.96 4.47 -8.41
CA ASN A 399 -17.90 5.02 -7.56
C ASN A 399 -16.89 3.92 -7.18
N SER A 400 -15.62 4.14 -7.50
CA SER A 400 -14.50 3.22 -7.29
C SER A 400 -13.58 3.65 -6.12
N ALA A 401 -14.04 4.59 -5.27
CA ALA A 401 -13.30 5.11 -4.12
C ALA A 401 -14.00 4.84 -2.78
#